data_311aa31fd3c09c2c54f2b0d6771e8a96
#
_entry.id   311aa31fd3c09c2c54f2b0d6771e8a96
#
_cell.length_a   1.000
_cell.length_b   1.000
_cell.length_c   1.000
_cell.angle_alpha   90.00
_cell.angle_beta   90.00
_cell.angle_gamma   90.00
#
_symmetry.space_group_name_H-M   'P 1'
#
loop_
_entity.id
_entity.type
_entity.pdbx_description
1 polymer ?
#
loop_
_entity_poly.entity_id
_entity_poly.type
_entity_poly.pdbx_seq_one_letter_code
_entity_poly.pdbx_strand_id
1 'polypeptide(L)'
;MLIIGIAGGTGSGKTTVVRKIIESLPAGEVVLLPQDSYYKDSSHVPVEERQNINFDHPDAFEWSLLSRHVAMLREGRSIEQPTYSYLTCTRQPETIHIEPREVIIIEGILALCDKKLRSMMDLKIFVDADPDERLIRVIQRDVVERGRTAEAVMERYTRVLKPMHQQFIEPCKRYADLIVPEGGNNQVAIDILTMYIKKHLGS
;
A
#
# COMPACT_ATOMS: atom_id res chain seq x y z
N MET A 1 17.84 11.16 0.08
CA MET A 1 16.56 10.48 0.42
C MET A 1 15.90 10.00 -0.87
N LEU A 2 15.52 8.74 -0.95
CA LEU A 2 14.86 8.09 -2.09
C LEU A 2 13.41 7.77 -1.73
N ILE A 3 12.45 8.22 -2.54
CA ILE A 3 11.01 7.99 -2.32
C ILE A 3 10.50 7.00 -3.35
N ILE A 4 10.00 5.85 -2.88
CA ILE A 4 9.54 4.73 -3.72
C ILE A 4 8.04 4.53 -3.50
N GLY A 5 7.26 4.56 -4.58
CA GLY A 5 5.86 4.17 -4.57
C GLY A 5 5.69 2.73 -5.05
N ILE A 6 5.03 1.89 -4.26
CA ILE A 6 4.74 0.49 -4.61
C ILE A 6 3.23 0.29 -4.60
N ALA A 7 2.65 0.18 -5.79
CA ALA A 7 1.23 -0.08 -5.98
C ALA A 7 0.97 -1.49 -6.52
N GLY A 8 -0.29 -1.88 -6.53
CA GLY A 8 -0.74 -3.16 -7.08
C GLY A 8 -2.07 -3.61 -6.47
N GLY A 9 -2.79 -4.46 -7.16
CA GLY A 9 -4.10 -4.93 -6.71
C GLY A 9 -4.07 -5.66 -5.37
N THR A 10 -5.20 -5.69 -4.70
CA THR A 10 -5.38 -6.55 -3.53
C THR A 10 -5.03 -8.00 -3.91
N GLY A 11 -4.19 -8.65 -3.11
CA GLY A 11 -3.70 -10.02 -3.38
C GLY A 11 -2.54 -10.10 -4.39
N SER A 12 -2.02 -8.99 -4.94
CA SER A 12 -0.88 -9.01 -5.87
C SER A 12 0.46 -9.41 -5.23
N GLY A 13 0.57 -9.37 -3.90
CA GLY A 13 1.81 -9.67 -3.18
C GLY A 13 2.74 -8.48 -2.96
N LYS A 14 2.26 -7.24 -3.15
CA LYS A 14 3.05 -6.02 -2.92
C LYS A 14 3.65 -5.94 -1.52
N THR A 15 2.88 -6.27 -0.47
CA THR A 15 3.37 -6.27 0.92
C THR A 15 4.51 -7.28 1.13
N THR A 16 4.44 -8.44 0.44
CA THR A 16 5.53 -9.43 0.46
C THR A 16 6.78 -8.89 -0.24
N VAL A 17 6.63 -8.21 -1.39
CA VAL A 17 7.75 -7.55 -2.08
C VAL A 17 8.40 -6.52 -1.17
N VAL A 18 7.61 -5.62 -0.58
CA VAL A 18 8.10 -4.58 0.34
C VAL A 18 8.84 -5.19 1.52
N ARG A 19 8.26 -6.20 2.17
CA ARG A 19 8.88 -6.87 3.30
C ARG A 19 10.23 -7.46 2.94
N LYS A 20 10.34 -8.22 1.84
CA LYS A 20 11.59 -8.83 1.37
C LYS A 20 12.66 -7.78 1.04
N ILE A 21 12.28 -6.66 0.44
CA ILE A 21 13.18 -5.54 0.20
C ILE A 21 13.71 -4.99 1.52
N ILE A 22 12.85 -4.68 2.48
CA ILE A 22 13.24 -4.11 3.78
C ILE A 22 14.13 -5.07 4.56
N GLU A 23 13.79 -6.36 4.60
CA GLU A 23 14.59 -7.40 5.27
C GLU A 23 16.00 -7.55 4.68
N SER A 24 16.18 -7.16 3.41
CA SER A 24 17.46 -7.22 2.70
C SER A 24 18.31 -5.95 2.81
N LEU A 25 17.79 -4.92 3.48
CA LEU A 25 18.46 -3.63 3.67
C LEU A 25 18.98 -3.48 5.09
N PRO A 26 19.96 -2.58 5.33
CA PRO A 26 20.41 -2.28 6.69
C PRO A 26 19.24 -1.79 7.56
N ALA A 27 19.21 -2.25 8.81
CA ALA A 27 18.16 -1.88 9.74
C ALA A 27 18.13 -0.36 10.00
N GLY A 28 16.94 0.22 9.98
CA GLY A 28 16.75 1.63 10.30
C GLY A 28 16.94 2.61 9.13
N GLU A 29 17.27 2.13 7.92
CA GLU A 29 17.47 2.99 6.76
C GLU A 29 16.18 3.30 5.99
N VAL A 30 15.10 2.56 6.27
CA VAL A 30 13.86 2.63 5.52
C VAL A 30 12.69 3.03 6.41
N VAL A 31 11.90 3.98 5.95
CA VAL A 31 10.55 4.27 6.45
C VAL A 31 9.55 3.58 5.54
N LEU A 32 8.64 2.80 6.11
CA LEU A 32 7.46 2.29 5.42
C LEU A 32 6.24 3.14 5.80
N LEU A 33 5.57 3.71 4.79
CA LEU A 33 4.29 4.40 4.91
C LEU A 33 3.20 3.56 4.23
N PRO A 34 2.47 2.71 4.97
CA PRO A 34 1.32 2.01 4.42
C PRO A 34 0.21 3.01 4.09
N GLN A 35 -0.27 3.02 2.86
CA GLN A 35 -1.40 3.85 2.45
C GLN A 35 -2.63 3.60 3.32
N ASP A 36 -2.83 2.36 3.73
CA ASP A 36 -3.98 1.95 4.54
C ASP A 36 -4.03 2.63 5.91
N SER A 37 -2.90 3.12 6.44
CA SER A 37 -2.88 3.99 7.64
C SER A 37 -3.57 5.33 7.43
N TYR A 38 -3.78 5.73 6.18
CA TYR A 38 -4.33 7.03 5.79
C TYR A 38 -5.79 6.95 5.32
N TYR A 39 -6.52 5.90 5.64
CA TYR A 39 -7.98 5.92 5.46
C TYR A 39 -8.60 7.07 6.24
N LYS A 40 -9.63 7.68 5.66
CA LYS A 40 -10.45 8.67 6.37
C LYS A 40 -11.09 8.04 7.59
N ASP A 41 -11.25 8.85 8.64
CA ASP A 41 -11.96 8.38 9.83
C ASP A 41 -13.44 8.17 9.54
N SER A 42 -13.94 7.00 9.90
CA SER A 42 -15.33 6.59 9.74
C SER A 42 -16.06 6.45 11.08
N SER A 43 -15.53 7.03 12.16
CA SER A 43 -16.14 6.95 13.50
C SER A 43 -17.54 7.54 13.57
N HIS A 44 -17.85 8.51 12.68
CA HIS A 44 -19.16 9.14 12.53
C HIS A 44 -20.19 8.25 11.83
N VAL A 45 -19.78 7.14 11.20
CA VAL A 45 -20.68 6.18 10.54
C VAL A 45 -21.10 5.12 11.56
N PRO A 46 -22.41 4.71 11.59
CA PRO A 46 -22.86 3.61 12.43
C PRO A 46 -22.03 2.32 12.23
N VAL A 47 -21.78 1.61 13.32
CA VAL A 47 -20.87 0.43 13.30
C VAL A 47 -21.31 -0.61 12.25
N GLU A 48 -22.62 -0.83 12.12
CA GLU A 48 -23.23 -1.81 11.20
C GLU A 48 -22.99 -1.42 9.74
N GLU A 49 -22.82 -0.14 9.45
CA GLU A 49 -22.66 0.37 8.09
C GLU A 49 -21.19 0.49 7.66
N ARG A 50 -20.25 0.52 8.62
CA ARG A 50 -18.81 0.71 8.33
C ARG A 50 -18.23 -0.38 7.43
N GLN A 51 -18.72 -1.62 7.55
CA GLN A 51 -18.27 -2.72 6.71
C GLN A 51 -18.68 -2.58 5.24
N ASN A 52 -19.69 -1.72 4.96
CA ASN A 52 -20.15 -1.42 3.60
C ASN A 52 -19.35 -0.30 2.93
N ILE A 53 -18.46 0.36 3.65
CA ILE A 53 -17.59 1.41 3.09
C ILE A 53 -16.69 0.80 2.03
N ASN A 54 -16.60 1.48 0.89
CA ASN A 54 -15.72 1.07 -0.19
C ASN A 54 -14.28 1.60 0.05
N PHE A 55 -13.48 0.82 0.74
CA PHE A 55 -12.09 1.14 1.04
C PHE A 55 -11.15 1.04 -0.17
N ASP A 56 -11.61 0.53 -1.30
CA ASP A 56 -10.82 0.44 -2.54
C ASP A 56 -11.07 1.64 -3.48
N HIS A 57 -11.92 2.59 -3.08
CA HIS A 57 -12.16 3.83 -3.81
C HIS A 57 -11.14 4.91 -3.42
N PRO A 58 -10.63 5.73 -4.37
CA PRO A 58 -9.70 6.83 -4.06
C PRO A 58 -10.18 7.80 -2.98
N ASP A 59 -11.49 8.03 -2.90
CA ASP A 59 -12.09 8.94 -1.91
C ASP A 59 -12.02 8.40 -0.47
N ALA A 60 -11.67 7.14 -0.27
CA ALA A 60 -11.50 6.56 1.06
C ALA A 60 -10.24 7.07 1.79
N PHE A 61 -9.31 7.73 1.08
CA PHE A 61 -7.99 8.10 1.62
C PHE A 61 -7.85 9.60 1.88
N GLU A 62 -7.07 9.94 2.90
CA GLU A 62 -6.60 11.30 3.16
C GLU A 62 -5.30 11.62 2.42
N TRP A 63 -5.38 11.78 1.11
CA TRP A 63 -4.24 12.07 0.22
C TRP A 63 -3.44 13.31 0.63
N SER A 64 -4.11 14.34 1.12
CA SER A 64 -3.48 15.58 1.57
C SER A 64 -2.60 15.35 2.79
N LEU A 65 -3.03 14.50 3.74
CA LEU A 65 -2.26 14.13 4.92
C LEU A 65 -1.04 13.29 4.53
N LEU A 66 -1.24 12.24 3.72
CA LEU A 66 -0.15 11.39 3.25
C LEU A 66 0.90 12.21 2.49
N SER A 67 0.49 13.05 1.53
CA SER A 67 1.41 13.92 0.79
C SER A 67 2.16 14.90 1.69
N ARG A 68 1.50 15.46 2.71
CA ARG A 68 2.13 16.34 3.69
C ARG A 68 3.18 15.60 4.52
N HIS A 69 2.89 14.38 4.96
CA HIS A 69 3.82 13.56 5.72
C HIS A 69 5.05 13.18 4.90
N VAL A 70 4.87 12.80 3.63
CA VAL A 70 5.99 12.55 2.71
C VAL A 70 6.86 13.80 2.54
N ALA A 71 6.24 14.98 2.37
CA ALA A 71 6.98 16.24 2.25
C ALA A 71 7.77 16.57 3.53
N MET A 72 7.16 16.39 4.70
CA MET A 72 7.84 16.62 6.00
C MET A 72 9.05 15.71 6.17
N LEU A 73 8.91 14.41 5.90
CA LEU A 73 10.03 13.48 5.97
C LEU A 73 11.15 13.85 4.98
N ARG A 74 10.79 14.27 3.76
CA ARG A 74 11.77 14.74 2.75
C ARG A 74 12.54 15.99 3.20
N GLU A 75 11.91 16.82 4.01
CA GLU A 75 12.53 18.02 4.63
C GLU A 75 13.29 17.71 5.91
N GLY A 76 13.45 16.44 6.28
CA GLY A 76 14.15 16.01 7.52
C GLY A 76 13.32 16.20 8.79
N ARG A 77 12.00 16.32 8.69
CA ARG A 77 11.09 16.49 9.83
C ARG A 77 10.35 15.18 10.12
N SER A 78 10.24 14.83 11.39
CA SER A 78 9.44 13.70 11.85
C SER A 78 7.94 13.92 11.64
N ILE A 79 7.19 12.82 11.65
CA ILE A 79 5.74 12.82 11.50
C ILE A 79 5.08 11.93 12.55
N GLU A 80 3.79 12.17 12.78
CA GLU A 80 2.90 11.29 13.54
C GLU A 80 2.00 10.53 12.55
N GLN A 81 2.45 9.32 12.16
CA GLN A 81 1.68 8.47 11.27
C GLN A 81 0.40 8.00 11.93
N PRO A 82 -0.78 8.20 11.32
CA PRO A 82 -2.01 7.67 11.87
C PRO A 82 -2.01 6.14 11.88
N THR A 83 -2.77 5.57 12.81
CA THR A 83 -3.08 4.14 12.84
C THR A 83 -4.54 3.90 12.50
N TYR A 84 -4.83 2.74 11.93
CA TYR A 84 -6.16 2.37 11.47
C TYR A 84 -6.52 0.95 11.90
N SER A 85 -7.71 0.77 12.45
CA SER A 85 -8.24 -0.54 12.84
C SER A 85 -9.17 -1.09 11.75
N TYR A 86 -8.80 -2.21 11.16
CA TYR A 86 -9.67 -2.94 10.22
C TYR A 86 -10.87 -3.62 10.90
N LEU A 87 -10.79 -3.87 12.21
CA LEU A 87 -11.88 -4.47 12.97
C LEU A 87 -13.02 -3.48 13.18
N THR A 88 -12.68 -2.25 13.56
CA THR A 88 -13.66 -1.18 13.80
C THR A 88 -13.91 -0.29 12.60
N CYS A 89 -13.10 -0.44 11.54
CA CYS A 89 -13.11 0.41 10.35
C CYS A 89 -12.96 1.90 10.70
N THR A 90 -12.11 2.22 11.68
CA THR A 90 -11.89 3.61 12.14
C THR A 90 -10.41 3.91 12.30
N ARG A 91 -10.08 5.19 12.15
CA ARG A 91 -8.80 5.73 12.59
C ARG A 91 -8.71 5.64 14.11
N GLN A 92 -7.55 5.28 14.63
CA GLN A 92 -7.32 5.22 16.06
C GLN A 92 -6.72 6.55 16.55
N PRO A 93 -6.89 6.90 17.85
CA PRO A 93 -6.28 8.09 18.42
C PRO A 93 -4.75 7.98 18.52
N GLU A 94 -4.21 6.77 18.60
CA GLU A 94 -2.77 6.52 18.68
C GLU A 94 -2.11 6.77 17.34
N THR A 95 -0.92 7.38 17.37
CA THR A 95 -0.05 7.58 16.21
C THR A 95 1.26 6.84 16.40
N ILE A 96 1.98 6.68 15.31
CA ILE A 96 3.35 6.13 15.31
C ILE A 96 4.29 7.28 14.95
N HIS A 97 5.20 7.60 15.87
CA HIS A 97 6.27 8.57 15.60
C HIS A 97 7.26 8.00 14.59
N ILE A 98 7.46 8.69 13.48
CA ILE A 98 8.34 8.29 12.39
C ILE A 98 9.40 9.38 12.18
N GLU A 99 10.66 9.00 12.37
CA GLU A 99 11.81 9.82 12.02
C GLU A 99 12.17 9.69 10.53
N PRO A 100 12.69 10.75 9.89
CA PRO A 100 13.14 10.67 8.51
C PRO A 100 14.29 9.68 8.34
N ARG A 101 14.33 8.99 7.20
CA ARG A 101 15.38 8.04 6.81
C ARG A 101 15.76 8.27 5.35
N GLU A 102 16.85 7.64 4.91
CA GLU A 102 17.35 7.79 3.54
C GLU A 102 16.41 7.19 2.47
N VAL A 103 15.53 6.25 2.84
CA VAL A 103 14.56 5.63 1.95
C VAL A 103 13.16 5.70 2.56
N ILE A 104 12.19 6.16 1.77
CA ILE A 104 10.76 6.10 2.08
C ILE A 104 10.10 5.18 1.08
N ILE A 105 9.40 4.17 1.57
CA ILE A 105 8.54 3.29 0.77
C ILE A 105 7.08 3.61 1.08
N ILE A 106 6.31 4.01 0.08
CA ILE A 106 4.86 4.20 0.16
C ILE A 106 4.21 2.97 -0.47
N GLU A 107 3.49 2.17 0.30
CA GLU A 107 2.85 0.95 -0.17
C GLU A 107 1.33 1.06 -0.09
N GLY A 108 0.64 0.70 -1.19
CA GLY A 108 -0.80 0.62 -1.17
C GLY A 108 -1.44 0.35 -2.53
N ILE A 109 -2.70 -0.06 -2.51
CA ILE A 109 -3.42 -0.42 -3.75
C ILE A 109 -3.53 0.75 -4.74
N LEU A 110 -3.61 1.97 -4.24
CA LEU A 110 -3.79 3.21 -5.01
C LEU A 110 -2.58 4.16 -4.89
N ALA A 111 -1.44 3.72 -4.36
CA ALA A 111 -0.29 4.58 -4.08
C ALA A 111 0.19 5.40 -5.31
N LEU A 112 -0.02 4.89 -6.53
CA LEU A 112 0.32 5.59 -7.77
C LEU A 112 -0.85 6.39 -8.38
N CYS A 113 -2.02 6.42 -7.77
CA CYS A 113 -3.20 7.06 -8.39
C CYS A 113 -3.25 8.57 -8.15
N ASP A 114 -2.81 9.05 -6.97
CA ASP A 114 -2.79 10.49 -6.69
C ASP A 114 -1.64 11.18 -7.41
N LYS A 115 -1.97 12.23 -8.20
CA LYS A 115 -0.98 12.94 -9.02
C LYS A 115 0.07 13.67 -8.18
N LYS A 116 -0.35 14.28 -7.08
CA LYS A 116 0.55 15.06 -6.21
C LYS A 116 1.53 14.12 -5.50
N LEU A 117 1.01 13.05 -4.89
CA LEU A 117 1.85 12.06 -4.23
C LEU A 117 2.83 11.40 -5.22
N ARG A 118 2.33 11.00 -6.40
CA ARG A 118 3.15 10.40 -7.46
C ARG A 118 4.28 11.32 -7.95
N SER A 119 4.07 12.63 -7.99
CA SER A 119 5.11 13.59 -8.40
C SER A 119 6.25 13.73 -7.38
N MET A 120 6.09 13.21 -6.18
CA MET A 120 7.11 13.20 -5.13
C MET A 120 7.96 11.92 -5.15
N MET A 121 7.57 10.92 -5.94
CA MET A 121 8.24 9.62 -6.02
C MET A 121 9.37 9.63 -7.04
N ASP A 122 10.53 9.14 -6.64
CA ASP A 122 11.70 8.95 -7.50
C ASP A 122 11.62 7.64 -8.29
N LEU A 123 10.99 6.61 -7.70
CA LEU A 123 10.74 5.31 -8.33
C LEU A 123 9.31 4.85 -8.07
N LYS A 124 8.64 4.42 -9.14
CA LYS A 124 7.26 3.95 -9.11
C LYS A 124 7.19 2.52 -9.59
N ILE A 125 6.68 1.63 -8.75
CA ILE A 125 6.62 0.20 -8.98
C ILE A 125 5.16 -0.25 -8.96
N PHE A 126 4.77 -1.06 -9.93
CA PHE A 126 3.49 -1.74 -9.91
C PHE A 126 3.71 -3.25 -9.77
N VAL A 127 3.19 -3.83 -8.69
CA VAL A 127 3.23 -5.27 -8.43
C VAL A 127 2.01 -5.90 -9.05
N ASP A 128 2.25 -6.71 -10.07
CA ASP A 128 1.22 -7.34 -10.89
C ASP A 128 1.07 -8.82 -10.55
N ALA A 129 -0.15 -9.32 -10.65
CA ALA A 129 -0.49 -10.73 -10.57
C ALA A 129 -1.84 -10.96 -11.26
N ASP A 130 -2.03 -12.12 -11.82
CA ASP A 130 -3.25 -12.48 -12.52
C ASP A 130 -4.49 -12.43 -11.61
N PRO A 131 -5.66 -12.06 -12.14
CA PRO A 131 -6.86 -11.85 -11.33
C PRO A 131 -7.30 -13.07 -10.52
N ASP A 132 -7.14 -14.28 -11.05
CA ASP A 132 -7.45 -15.55 -10.39
C ASP A 132 -6.48 -15.83 -9.24
N GLU A 133 -5.18 -15.63 -9.43
CA GLU A 133 -4.17 -15.73 -8.39
C GLU A 133 -4.45 -14.75 -7.25
N ARG A 134 -4.78 -13.50 -7.59
CA ARG A 134 -5.15 -12.49 -6.59
C ARG A 134 -6.40 -12.88 -5.81
N LEU A 135 -7.42 -13.40 -6.49
CA LEU A 135 -8.65 -13.86 -5.85
C LEU A 135 -8.38 -15.00 -4.87
N ILE A 136 -7.61 -16.01 -5.28
CA ILE A 136 -7.23 -17.15 -4.43
C ILE A 136 -6.54 -16.65 -3.16
N ARG A 137 -5.55 -15.77 -3.29
CA ARG A 137 -4.80 -15.19 -2.16
C ARG A 137 -5.69 -14.35 -1.24
N VAL A 138 -6.65 -13.60 -1.79
CA VAL A 138 -7.62 -12.82 -1.01
C VAL A 138 -8.55 -13.74 -0.22
N ILE A 139 -9.06 -14.81 -0.83
CA ILE A 139 -9.91 -15.79 -0.13
C ILE A 139 -9.14 -16.42 1.01
N GLN A 140 -7.93 -16.94 0.76
CA GLN A 140 -7.09 -17.58 1.79
C GLN A 140 -6.83 -16.64 2.97
N ARG A 141 -6.40 -15.41 2.70
CA ARG A 141 -6.13 -14.40 3.73
C ARG A 141 -7.37 -14.04 4.51
N ASP A 142 -8.45 -13.68 3.83
CA ASP A 142 -9.63 -13.11 4.49
C ASP A 142 -10.41 -14.16 5.28
N VAL A 143 -10.35 -15.44 4.87
CA VAL A 143 -10.93 -16.55 5.64
C VAL A 143 -10.11 -16.79 6.93
N VAL A 144 -8.79 -16.86 6.81
CA VAL A 144 -7.90 -17.21 7.95
C VAL A 144 -7.70 -16.03 8.90
N GLU A 145 -7.43 -14.83 8.37
CA GLU A 145 -7.01 -13.68 9.18
C GLU A 145 -8.16 -12.76 9.58
N ARG A 146 -9.26 -12.75 8.80
CA ARG A 146 -10.38 -11.82 9.00
C ARG A 146 -11.69 -12.51 9.36
N GLY A 147 -11.69 -13.83 9.49
CA GLY A 147 -12.86 -14.63 9.89
C GLY A 147 -14.04 -14.55 8.92
N ARG A 148 -13.82 -14.23 7.65
CA ARG A 148 -14.86 -14.15 6.63
C ARG A 148 -15.15 -15.53 6.05
N THR A 149 -16.37 -15.76 5.53
CA THR A 149 -16.63 -16.94 4.71
C THR A 149 -16.12 -16.75 3.28
N ALA A 150 -15.82 -17.84 2.58
CA ALA A 150 -15.38 -17.77 1.19
C ALA A 150 -16.45 -17.12 0.28
N GLU A 151 -17.73 -17.40 0.54
CA GLU A 151 -18.85 -16.82 -0.18
C GLU A 151 -18.89 -15.30 -0.02
N ALA A 152 -18.73 -14.80 1.21
CA ALA A 152 -18.72 -13.36 1.48
C ALA A 152 -17.51 -12.66 0.81
N VAL A 153 -16.34 -13.34 0.74
CA VAL A 153 -15.17 -12.82 0.02
C VAL A 153 -15.42 -12.78 -1.49
N MET A 154 -16.01 -13.82 -2.07
CA MET A 154 -16.34 -13.86 -3.50
C MET A 154 -17.40 -12.82 -3.89
N GLU A 155 -18.42 -12.63 -3.06
CA GLU A 155 -19.42 -11.58 -3.26
C GLU A 155 -18.75 -10.18 -3.22
N ARG A 156 -17.94 -9.90 -2.20
CA ARG A 156 -17.19 -8.64 -2.11
C ARG A 156 -16.26 -8.45 -3.30
N TYR A 157 -15.58 -9.51 -3.74
CA TYR A 157 -14.70 -9.44 -4.91
C TYR A 157 -15.47 -8.98 -6.14
N THR A 158 -16.61 -9.57 -6.39
CA THR A 158 -17.44 -9.27 -7.57
C THR A 158 -18.05 -7.87 -7.50
N ARG A 159 -18.57 -7.48 -6.33
CA ARG A 159 -19.28 -6.20 -6.15
C ARG A 159 -18.37 -5.01 -5.97
N VAL A 160 -17.19 -5.18 -5.37
CA VAL A 160 -16.31 -4.07 -4.97
C VAL A 160 -14.91 -4.22 -5.55
N LEU A 161 -14.15 -5.28 -5.18
CA LEU A 161 -12.72 -5.33 -5.47
C LEU A 161 -12.42 -5.33 -6.97
N LYS A 162 -13.15 -6.14 -7.75
CA LYS A 162 -12.95 -6.23 -9.20
C LYS A 162 -13.31 -4.91 -9.93
N PRO A 163 -14.49 -4.29 -9.71
CA PRO A 163 -14.79 -2.98 -10.31
C PRO A 163 -13.79 -1.90 -9.92
N MET A 164 -13.40 -1.80 -8.64
CA MET A 164 -12.44 -0.79 -8.19
C MET A 164 -11.05 -1.03 -8.78
N HIS A 165 -10.63 -2.29 -8.89
CA HIS A 165 -9.39 -2.62 -9.55
C HIS A 165 -9.36 -2.16 -11.00
N GLN A 166 -10.42 -2.48 -11.76
CA GLN A 166 -10.52 -2.11 -13.18
C GLN A 166 -10.61 -0.60 -13.40
N GLN A 167 -11.32 0.09 -12.52
CA GLN A 167 -11.58 1.52 -12.67
C GLN A 167 -10.41 2.39 -12.19
N PHE A 168 -9.75 2.03 -11.11
CA PHE A 168 -8.77 2.90 -10.45
C PHE A 168 -7.36 2.30 -10.36
N ILE A 169 -7.23 1.00 -10.01
CA ILE A 169 -5.93 0.42 -9.68
C ILE A 169 -5.17 0.06 -10.97
N GLU A 170 -5.77 -0.73 -11.84
CA GLU A 170 -5.16 -1.16 -13.11
C GLU A 170 -4.74 0.03 -14.00
N PRO A 171 -5.55 1.10 -14.16
CA PRO A 171 -5.12 2.25 -14.95
C PRO A 171 -3.89 2.96 -14.39
N CYS A 172 -3.57 2.82 -13.09
CA CYS A 172 -2.39 3.44 -12.48
C CYS A 172 -1.08 2.72 -12.84
N LYS A 173 -1.16 1.48 -13.34
CA LYS A 173 -0.02 0.71 -13.85
C LYS A 173 0.78 1.46 -14.91
N ARG A 174 0.15 2.28 -15.73
CA ARG A 174 0.80 3.12 -16.75
C ARG A 174 1.76 4.18 -16.18
N TYR A 175 1.66 4.48 -14.90
CA TYR A 175 2.53 5.45 -14.23
C TYR A 175 3.76 4.80 -13.58
N ALA A 176 3.82 3.47 -13.59
CA ALA A 176 4.95 2.75 -13.03
C ALA A 176 6.18 2.85 -13.93
N ASP A 177 7.34 3.01 -13.33
CA ASP A 177 8.63 2.91 -14.01
C ASP A 177 9.02 1.43 -14.20
N LEU A 178 8.56 0.56 -13.27
CA LEU A 178 8.79 -0.89 -13.30
C LEU A 178 7.51 -1.66 -12.94
N ILE A 179 7.30 -2.78 -13.63
CA ILE A 179 6.24 -3.75 -13.31
C ILE A 179 6.90 -5.02 -12.80
N VAL A 180 6.48 -5.47 -11.61
CA VAL A 180 6.94 -6.72 -11.00
C VAL A 180 5.84 -7.76 -11.13
N PRO A 181 5.96 -8.70 -12.08
CA PRO A 181 5.01 -9.80 -12.21
C PRO A 181 5.17 -10.81 -11.07
N GLU A 182 4.12 -11.59 -10.81
CA GLU A 182 4.07 -12.67 -9.81
C GLU A 182 4.25 -12.22 -8.35
N GLY A 183 4.34 -10.93 -8.11
CA GLY A 183 4.43 -10.36 -6.78
C GLY A 183 5.65 -10.84 -5.99
N GLY A 184 5.43 -11.25 -4.75
CA GLY A 184 6.50 -11.70 -3.85
C GLY A 184 7.22 -13.00 -4.25
N ASN A 185 6.77 -13.70 -5.29
CA ASN A 185 7.42 -14.89 -5.82
C ASN A 185 8.56 -14.55 -6.80
N ASN A 186 8.59 -13.33 -7.34
CA ASN A 186 9.62 -12.89 -8.27
C ASN A 186 10.88 -12.43 -7.52
N GLN A 187 11.71 -13.40 -7.11
CA GLN A 187 12.93 -13.11 -6.37
C GLN A 187 13.91 -12.27 -7.20
N VAL A 188 14.02 -12.51 -8.50
CA VAL A 188 14.93 -11.75 -9.38
C VAL A 188 14.57 -10.27 -9.40
N ALA A 189 13.28 -9.92 -9.53
CA ALA A 189 12.85 -8.53 -9.48
C ALA A 189 13.13 -7.88 -8.11
N ILE A 190 12.92 -8.63 -7.03
CA ILE A 190 13.19 -8.18 -5.66
C ILE A 190 14.69 -7.90 -5.47
N ASP A 191 15.56 -8.78 -5.97
CA ASP A 191 17.01 -8.61 -5.88
C ASP A 191 17.49 -7.38 -6.67
N ILE A 192 16.96 -7.16 -7.88
CA ILE A 192 17.26 -5.97 -8.69
C ILE A 192 16.84 -4.68 -7.96
N LEU A 193 15.64 -4.65 -7.40
CA LEU A 193 15.15 -3.50 -6.63
C LEU A 193 16.00 -3.26 -5.40
N THR A 194 16.35 -4.32 -4.68
CA THR A 194 17.21 -4.24 -3.49
C THR A 194 18.60 -3.70 -3.85
N MET A 195 19.21 -4.17 -4.94
CA MET A 195 20.49 -3.65 -5.42
C MET A 195 20.41 -2.17 -5.80
N TYR A 196 19.33 -1.75 -6.47
CA TYR A 196 19.11 -0.34 -6.80
C TYR A 196 19.05 0.54 -5.54
N ILE A 197 18.34 0.10 -4.51
CA ILE A 197 18.20 0.83 -3.25
C ILE A 197 19.54 0.86 -2.50
N LYS A 198 20.26 -0.28 -2.42
CA LYS A 198 21.60 -0.34 -1.80
C LYS A 198 22.57 0.62 -2.46
N LYS A 199 22.60 0.65 -3.80
CA LYS A 199 23.44 1.62 -4.54
C LYS A 199 23.10 3.06 -4.15
N HIS A 200 21.85 3.39 -3.90
CA HIS A 200 21.44 4.72 -3.45
C HIS A 200 21.92 5.02 -2.02
N LEU A 201 21.93 4.01 -1.14
CA LEU A 201 22.43 4.11 0.22
C LEU A 201 23.96 4.17 0.31
N GLY A 202 24.70 3.98 -0.79
CA GLY A 202 26.16 3.96 -0.81
C GLY A 202 26.75 2.65 -0.28
N SER A 203 25.97 1.59 -0.26
CA SER A 203 26.33 0.25 0.24
C SER A 203 26.31 -0.81 -0.87
#